data_13d43cc5bf055d14d121ac056f11aae4
#
_entry.id   13d43cc5bf055d14d121ac056f11aae4
#
_cell.length_a   1.000
_cell.length_b   1.000
_cell.length_c   1.000
_cell.angle_alpha   90.00
_cell.angle_beta   90.00
_cell.angle_gamma   90.00
#
_symmetry.space_group_name_H-M   'P 1'
#
loop_
_entity.id
_entity.type
_entity.pdbx_description
1 polymer ?
#
loop_
_entity_poly.entity_id
_entity_poly.type
_entity_poly.pdbx_seq_one_letter_code
_entity_poly.pdbx_strand_id
1 'polypeptide(L)'
;RYTPVDLKKWSHIWVHEKGLPEISARKEKGWWWLVQRDTWNRGIQWAQPVSVMFVKGDSIKMKEMLLEKEKTRISLAAEADIVVPGGGGKGYGYFALDTASLSYGLKHWKDFQDPLHRMSILMALYENKRQGKLKSADFLTSILTSIQREENPLIYSALLGYLESCCADLCTDKESIQKAEEKCLTLMYSSLGKEYRLGAFRTLLRIFRSPSCSQKIYTIWRLQQLPEGLYLSERDYMNMTYELCIRLPEKSEEMLEIQQSRITNPDRRREFNYVARALSPCAEVRDSLFFSLLKAENRQIEPWTLAVISYLNHPLRQKEALKYIRPALEALEDIQRTGDIFFPKNWVAATLRGHRSPAAANSVRDFLEAHPSYPPLLRNKILQSADHLLRLE
;
A
#
# COMPACT_ATOMS: atom_id res chain seq x y z
N ARG A 1 41.14 11.97 -3.36
CA ARG A 1 39.79 12.16 -3.95
C ARG A 1 39.32 10.82 -4.51
N TYR A 2 38.15 10.37 -4.08
CA TYR A 2 37.59 9.08 -4.51
C TYR A 2 36.69 9.19 -5.74
N THR A 3 36.35 10.42 -6.18
CA THR A 3 35.52 10.69 -7.37
C THR A 3 35.86 12.06 -7.97
N PRO A 4 35.85 12.21 -9.31
CA PRO A 4 35.96 13.49 -9.98
C PRO A 4 34.68 14.31 -10.00
N VAL A 5 33.56 13.72 -9.59
CA VAL A 5 32.22 14.35 -9.62
C VAL A 5 32.13 15.47 -8.60
N ASP A 6 31.48 16.58 -8.96
CA ASP A 6 31.12 17.65 -8.03
C ASP A 6 29.98 17.19 -7.10
N LEU A 7 30.36 16.67 -5.92
CA LEU A 7 29.42 16.17 -4.93
C LEU A 7 28.57 17.27 -4.29
N LYS A 8 28.95 18.56 -4.36
CA LYS A 8 28.12 19.65 -3.82
C LYS A 8 26.84 19.81 -4.62
N LYS A 9 26.96 19.88 -5.96
CA LYS A 9 25.79 19.96 -6.86
C LYS A 9 24.94 18.71 -6.74
N TRP A 10 25.54 17.54 -6.72
CA TRP A 10 24.85 16.27 -6.56
C TRP A 10 24.09 16.21 -5.23
N SER A 11 24.76 16.53 -4.12
CA SER A 11 24.14 16.53 -2.78
C SER A 11 23.01 17.55 -2.67
N HIS A 12 23.16 18.74 -3.28
CA HIS A 12 22.08 19.73 -3.28
C HIS A 12 20.80 19.16 -3.92
N ILE A 13 20.93 18.56 -5.11
CA ILE A 13 19.78 18.00 -5.83
C ILE A 13 19.17 16.81 -5.07
N TRP A 14 20.00 15.87 -4.60
CA TRP A 14 19.50 14.61 -4.03
C TRP A 14 19.06 14.70 -2.57
N VAL A 15 19.55 15.67 -1.81
CA VAL A 15 19.31 15.81 -0.37
C VAL A 15 18.37 16.98 -0.03
N HIS A 16 18.50 18.09 -0.76
CA HIS A 16 17.78 19.32 -0.41
C HIS A 16 16.58 19.59 -1.34
N GLU A 17 16.60 19.12 -2.58
CA GLU A 17 15.48 19.31 -3.49
C GLU A 17 14.35 18.32 -3.21
N LYS A 18 13.12 18.83 -3.23
CA LYS A 18 11.92 18.00 -3.09
C LYS A 18 11.49 17.44 -4.43
N GLY A 19 10.77 16.31 -4.40
CA GLY A 19 10.23 15.67 -5.61
C GLY A 19 11.07 14.49 -6.08
N LEU A 20 10.79 14.05 -7.29
CA LEU A 20 11.49 12.93 -7.96
C LEU A 20 11.39 13.12 -9.47
N PRO A 21 12.31 12.54 -10.26
CA PRO A 21 12.18 12.54 -11.70
C PRO A 21 11.07 11.59 -12.18
N GLU A 22 10.30 12.01 -13.15
CA GLU A 22 9.56 11.10 -14.04
C GLU A 22 10.53 10.68 -15.16
N ILE A 23 10.72 9.38 -15.33
CA ILE A 23 11.62 8.80 -16.33
C ILE A 23 10.81 7.96 -17.29
N SER A 24 10.90 8.26 -18.59
CA SER A 24 10.18 7.55 -19.65
C SER A 24 11.09 7.20 -20.82
N ALA A 25 10.74 6.15 -21.57
CA ALA A 25 11.36 5.86 -22.86
C ALA A 25 10.44 6.33 -23.97
N ARG A 26 10.99 7.01 -24.99
CA ARG A 26 10.24 7.52 -26.15
C ARG A 26 10.95 7.20 -27.45
N LYS A 27 10.18 6.78 -28.47
CA LYS A 27 10.71 6.58 -29.83
C LYS A 27 10.44 7.81 -30.69
N GLU A 28 11.51 8.44 -31.18
CA GLU A 28 11.42 9.63 -32.03
C GLU A 28 12.38 9.49 -33.22
N LYS A 29 11.88 9.70 -34.43
CA LYS A 29 12.67 9.61 -35.68
C LYS A 29 13.49 8.32 -35.79
N GLY A 30 12.91 7.18 -35.37
CA GLY A 30 13.55 5.86 -35.43
C GLY A 30 14.53 5.57 -34.27
N TRP A 31 14.73 6.49 -33.34
CA TRP A 31 15.63 6.32 -32.20
C TRP A 31 14.87 6.31 -30.87
N TRP A 32 15.32 5.50 -29.92
CA TRP A 32 14.83 5.54 -28.56
C TRP A 32 15.61 6.58 -27.74
N TRP A 33 14.86 7.27 -26.89
CA TRP A 33 15.36 8.28 -25.96
C TRP A 33 14.87 7.95 -24.55
N LEU A 34 15.79 8.04 -23.60
CA LEU A 34 15.46 8.10 -22.19
C LEU A 34 15.26 9.58 -21.82
N VAL A 35 14.10 9.90 -21.31
CA VAL A 35 13.70 11.28 -20.98
C VAL A 35 13.40 11.36 -19.49
N GLN A 36 14.02 12.32 -18.79
CA GLN A 36 13.64 12.68 -17.45
C GLN A 36 12.93 14.02 -17.41
N ARG A 37 11.94 14.15 -16.53
CA ARG A 37 11.22 15.38 -16.28
C ARG A 37 11.09 15.59 -14.78
N ASP A 38 11.33 16.81 -14.30
CA ASP A 38 10.94 17.19 -12.94
C ASP A 38 9.42 17.23 -12.83
N THR A 39 8.87 16.44 -11.92
CA THR A 39 7.41 16.35 -11.72
C THR A 39 6.77 17.68 -11.31
N TRP A 40 7.56 18.64 -10.82
CA TRP A 40 7.11 19.99 -10.48
C TRP A 40 7.52 21.07 -11.51
N ASN A 41 8.04 20.67 -12.68
CA ASN A 41 8.42 21.54 -13.80
C ASN A 41 9.41 22.66 -13.42
N ARG A 42 10.32 22.44 -12.46
CA ARG A 42 11.37 23.39 -12.04
C ARG A 42 12.63 23.26 -12.88
N GLY A 43 12.69 22.28 -13.79
CA GLY A 43 13.88 22.02 -14.62
C GLY A 43 15.00 21.29 -13.89
N ILE A 44 14.76 20.72 -12.71
CA ILE A 44 15.74 19.94 -11.96
C ILE A 44 16.04 18.62 -12.68
N GLN A 45 17.31 18.26 -12.76
CA GLN A 45 17.79 17.02 -13.35
C GLN A 45 18.49 16.19 -12.28
N TRP A 46 18.02 14.97 -12.06
CA TRP A 46 18.62 14.00 -11.14
C TRP A 46 19.62 13.13 -11.91
N ALA A 47 20.89 13.51 -11.87
CA ALA A 47 21.95 12.72 -12.50
C ALA A 47 22.11 11.38 -11.78
N GLN A 48 21.92 10.27 -12.51
CA GLN A 48 21.93 8.92 -11.94
C GLN A 48 22.14 7.83 -13.00
N PRO A 49 22.70 6.67 -12.64
CA PRO A 49 22.64 5.49 -13.49
C PRO A 49 21.23 4.92 -13.49
N VAL A 50 20.71 4.59 -14.67
CA VAL A 50 19.42 3.95 -14.86
C VAL A 50 19.61 2.68 -15.68
N SER A 51 19.07 1.56 -15.21
CA SER A 51 18.98 0.36 -16.03
C SER A 51 17.78 0.43 -16.95
N VAL A 52 17.94 -0.01 -18.18
CA VAL A 52 16.89 -0.04 -19.19
C VAL A 52 16.80 -1.43 -19.77
N MET A 53 15.60 -1.99 -19.81
CA MET A 53 15.30 -3.28 -20.41
C MET A 53 14.77 -3.07 -21.83
N PHE A 54 15.32 -3.82 -22.78
CA PHE A 54 14.90 -3.87 -24.17
C PHE A 54 14.36 -5.24 -24.49
N VAL A 55 13.15 -5.30 -25.04
CA VAL A 55 12.49 -6.53 -25.45
C VAL A 55 12.29 -6.52 -26.95
N LYS A 56 12.67 -7.63 -27.61
CA LYS A 56 12.37 -7.91 -29.03
C LYS A 56 11.98 -9.37 -29.17
N GLY A 57 10.71 -9.64 -29.44
CA GLY A 57 10.18 -11.00 -29.35
C GLY A 57 10.51 -11.62 -27.98
N ASP A 58 11.17 -12.77 -27.96
CA ASP A 58 11.61 -13.47 -26.74
C ASP A 58 12.98 -13.00 -26.23
N SER A 59 13.66 -12.12 -26.95
CA SER A 59 15.00 -11.63 -26.58
C SER A 59 14.91 -10.42 -25.65
N ILE A 60 15.62 -10.51 -24.52
CA ILE A 60 15.71 -9.47 -23.51
C ILE A 60 17.16 -9.01 -23.41
N LYS A 61 17.40 -7.71 -23.53
CA LYS A 61 18.72 -7.09 -23.32
C LYS A 61 18.61 -6.01 -22.26
N MET A 62 19.61 -5.98 -21.38
CA MET A 62 19.74 -4.95 -20.34
C MET A 62 20.89 -4.01 -20.65
N LYS A 63 20.70 -2.72 -20.40
CA LYS A 63 21.76 -1.72 -20.47
C LYS A 63 21.66 -0.74 -19.32
N GLU A 64 22.79 -0.44 -18.71
CA GLU A 64 22.93 0.68 -17.79
C GLU A 64 23.28 1.95 -18.58
N MET A 65 22.63 3.04 -18.24
CA MET A 65 22.83 4.34 -18.86
C MET A 65 22.95 5.42 -17.80
N LEU A 66 23.88 6.34 -17.99
CA LEU A 66 23.96 7.53 -17.17
C LEU A 66 22.98 8.57 -17.69
N LEU A 67 22.01 8.94 -16.86
CA LEU A 67 21.00 9.96 -17.16
C LEU A 67 21.41 11.26 -16.48
N GLU A 68 22.08 12.17 -17.21
CA GLU A 68 22.55 13.46 -16.69
C GLU A 68 21.77 14.64 -17.26
N LYS A 69 21.09 14.44 -18.39
CA LYS A 69 20.37 15.47 -19.15
C LYS A 69 18.90 15.13 -19.18
N GLU A 70 18.09 16.12 -19.51
CA GLU A 70 16.66 15.93 -19.75
C GLU A 70 16.38 14.79 -20.74
N LYS A 71 17.25 14.65 -21.79
CA LYS A 71 17.07 13.68 -22.86
C LYS A 71 18.39 13.01 -23.20
N THR A 72 18.45 11.68 -23.14
CA THR A 72 19.62 10.86 -23.44
C THR A 72 19.28 9.84 -24.52
N ARG A 73 20.07 9.81 -25.62
CA ARG A 73 19.84 8.86 -26.71
C ARG A 73 20.25 7.43 -26.31
N ILE A 74 19.42 6.47 -26.65
CA ILE A 74 19.67 5.05 -26.40
C ILE A 74 20.23 4.42 -27.69
N SER A 75 21.54 4.17 -27.72
CA SER A 75 22.23 3.73 -28.94
C SER A 75 21.93 2.29 -29.38
N LEU A 76 21.39 1.42 -28.51
CA LEU A 76 21.13 -0.03 -28.77
C LEU A 76 19.70 -0.37 -29.18
N ALA A 77 18.81 0.59 -29.21
CA ALA A 77 17.36 0.30 -29.23
C ALA A 77 16.68 0.46 -30.60
N ALA A 78 17.41 0.56 -31.70
CA ALA A 78 16.78 0.72 -33.03
C ALA A 78 15.79 -0.40 -33.36
N GLU A 79 15.97 -1.59 -32.77
CA GLU A 79 15.21 -2.80 -33.06
C GLU A 79 14.29 -3.28 -31.92
N ALA A 80 14.29 -2.62 -30.76
CA ALA A 80 13.43 -3.05 -29.64
C ALA A 80 11.96 -2.72 -29.93
N ASP A 81 11.08 -3.68 -29.64
CA ASP A 81 9.64 -3.50 -29.70
C ASP A 81 9.16 -2.74 -28.45
N ILE A 82 9.76 -3.03 -27.29
CA ILE A 82 9.41 -2.48 -25.99
C ILE A 82 10.67 -2.06 -25.23
N VAL A 83 10.59 -0.93 -24.57
CA VAL A 83 11.66 -0.40 -23.72
C VAL A 83 11.11 -0.05 -22.34
N VAL A 84 11.62 -0.73 -21.31
CA VAL A 84 11.19 -0.52 -19.91
C VAL A 84 12.31 0.18 -19.15
N PRO A 85 12.20 1.49 -18.89
CA PRO A 85 13.12 2.18 -18.01
C PRO A 85 12.99 1.64 -16.57
N GLY A 86 14.12 1.48 -15.88
CA GLY A 86 14.15 0.90 -14.54
C GLY A 86 14.04 -0.63 -14.49
N GLY A 87 13.89 -1.31 -15.63
CA GLY A 87 13.62 -2.76 -15.71
C GLY A 87 14.69 -3.66 -15.09
N GLY A 88 15.88 -3.16 -14.77
CA GLY A 88 16.95 -3.88 -14.07
C GLY A 88 17.15 -3.46 -12.62
N GLY A 89 16.23 -2.69 -12.05
CA GLY A 89 16.25 -2.30 -10.64
C GLY A 89 17.21 -1.17 -10.27
N LYS A 90 17.94 -0.58 -11.23
CA LYS A 90 18.76 0.63 -11.00
C LYS A 90 18.05 1.89 -11.45
N GLY A 91 18.14 2.92 -10.63
CA GLY A 91 17.56 4.22 -10.80
C GLY A 91 16.50 4.52 -9.73
N TYR A 92 16.29 5.81 -9.51
CA TYR A 92 15.27 6.33 -8.59
C TYR A 92 14.37 7.30 -9.32
N GLY A 93 13.07 7.12 -9.20
CA GLY A 93 12.08 7.99 -9.83
C GLY A 93 10.78 7.26 -10.13
N TYR A 94 9.87 7.97 -10.75
CA TYR A 94 8.69 7.39 -11.35
C TYR A 94 9.00 6.94 -12.78
N PHE A 95 9.01 5.64 -13.02
CA PHE A 95 9.22 5.07 -14.35
C PHE A 95 7.89 5.01 -15.11
N ALA A 96 7.66 6.03 -15.95
CA ALA A 96 6.43 6.14 -16.73
C ALA A 96 6.50 5.23 -17.97
N LEU A 97 5.68 4.18 -17.96
CA LEU A 97 5.57 3.23 -19.06
C LEU A 97 4.54 3.71 -20.09
N ASP A 98 4.81 3.44 -21.36
CA ASP A 98 3.82 3.60 -22.43
C ASP A 98 2.81 2.43 -22.43
N THR A 99 1.76 2.56 -23.23
CA THR A 99 0.68 1.57 -23.30
C THR A 99 1.18 0.18 -23.73
N ALA A 100 2.15 0.11 -24.65
CA ALA A 100 2.72 -1.15 -25.11
C ALA A 100 3.51 -1.84 -24.00
N SER A 101 4.36 -1.07 -23.30
CA SER A 101 5.17 -1.54 -22.16
C SER A 101 4.29 -1.98 -20.98
N LEU A 102 3.20 -1.25 -20.68
CA LEU A 102 2.21 -1.63 -19.65
C LEU A 102 1.53 -2.96 -20.02
N SER A 103 1.04 -3.07 -21.25
CA SER A 103 0.38 -4.30 -21.72
C SER A 103 1.33 -5.51 -21.70
N TYR A 104 2.57 -5.32 -22.14
CA TYR A 104 3.60 -6.35 -22.10
C TYR A 104 3.92 -6.75 -20.66
N GLY A 105 4.19 -5.78 -19.80
CA GLY A 105 4.48 -6.02 -18.39
C GLY A 105 3.39 -6.83 -17.70
N LEU A 106 2.10 -6.46 -17.87
CA LEU A 106 0.97 -7.18 -17.29
C LEU A 106 0.91 -8.66 -17.70
N LYS A 107 1.28 -8.97 -18.95
CA LYS A 107 1.21 -10.33 -19.48
C LYS A 107 2.43 -11.17 -19.11
N HIS A 108 3.62 -10.57 -19.12
CA HIS A 108 4.90 -11.27 -19.19
C HIS A 108 5.82 -11.09 -17.97
N TRP A 109 5.48 -10.26 -16.96
CA TRP A 109 6.36 -10.07 -15.79
C TRP A 109 6.73 -11.41 -15.13
N LYS A 110 5.83 -12.37 -15.11
CA LYS A 110 6.00 -13.71 -14.53
C LYS A 110 6.93 -14.65 -15.32
N ASP A 111 7.19 -14.34 -16.60
CA ASP A 111 7.95 -15.18 -17.51
C ASP A 111 9.46 -14.89 -17.38
N PHE A 112 9.85 -13.81 -16.72
CA PHE A 112 11.25 -13.49 -16.48
C PHE A 112 11.86 -14.43 -15.43
N GLN A 113 13.00 -15.05 -15.79
CA GLN A 113 13.71 -15.98 -14.90
C GLN A 113 14.34 -15.24 -13.71
N ASP A 114 14.95 -14.06 -13.95
CA ASP A 114 15.58 -13.27 -12.91
C ASP A 114 14.53 -12.59 -12.01
N PRO A 115 14.55 -12.86 -10.68
CA PRO A 115 13.64 -12.22 -9.73
C PRO A 115 13.74 -10.69 -9.71
N LEU A 116 14.94 -10.14 -9.95
CA LEU A 116 15.15 -8.69 -10.00
C LEU A 116 14.36 -8.06 -11.16
N HIS A 117 14.36 -8.70 -12.32
CA HIS A 117 13.58 -8.24 -13.46
C HIS A 117 12.08 -8.31 -13.19
N ARG A 118 11.60 -9.45 -12.62
CA ARG A 118 10.18 -9.58 -12.22
C ARG A 118 9.76 -8.47 -11.27
N MET A 119 10.54 -8.26 -10.21
CA MET A 119 10.21 -7.24 -9.20
C MET A 119 10.25 -5.82 -9.78
N SER A 120 11.24 -5.51 -10.63
CA SER A 120 11.37 -4.19 -11.25
C SER A 120 10.16 -3.84 -12.12
N ILE A 121 9.67 -4.81 -12.91
CA ILE A 121 8.47 -4.62 -13.74
C ILE A 121 7.22 -4.48 -12.86
N LEU A 122 7.07 -5.32 -11.83
CA LEU A 122 5.96 -5.22 -10.90
C LEU A 122 5.91 -3.87 -10.18
N MET A 123 7.06 -3.36 -9.75
CA MET A 123 7.14 -2.03 -9.14
C MET A 123 6.73 -0.94 -10.14
N ALA A 124 7.21 -1.01 -11.39
CA ALA A 124 6.83 -0.06 -12.43
C ALA A 124 5.33 -0.11 -12.74
N LEU A 125 4.74 -1.31 -12.85
CA LEU A 125 3.30 -1.49 -13.03
C LEU A 125 2.50 -0.89 -11.85
N TYR A 126 2.92 -1.17 -10.63
CA TYR A 126 2.27 -0.65 -9.44
C TYR A 126 2.31 0.88 -9.37
N GLU A 127 3.47 1.50 -9.66
CA GLU A 127 3.57 2.96 -9.69
C GLU A 127 2.73 3.58 -10.82
N ASN A 128 2.69 2.96 -12.02
CA ASN A 128 1.81 3.41 -13.10
C ASN A 128 0.32 3.26 -12.75
N LYS A 129 -0.05 2.22 -11.99
CA LYS A 129 -1.39 2.08 -11.41
C LYS A 129 -1.69 3.23 -10.43
N ARG A 130 -0.75 3.57 -9.53
CA ARG A 130 -0.90 4.70 -8.59
C ARG A 130 -1.04 6.06 -9.31
N GLN A 131 -0.46 6.20 -10.50
CA GLN A 131 -0.59 7.40 -11.36
C GLN A 131 -1.82 7.37 -12.26
N GLY A 132 -2.74 6.40 -12.10
CA GLY A 132 -3.94 6.28 -12.92
C GLY A 132 -3.73 5.81 -14.36
N LYS A 133 -2.48 5.46 -14.74
CA LYS A 133 -2.16 4.98 -16.10
C LYS A 133 -2.50 3.50 -16.33
N LEU A 134 -2.68 2.75 -15.26
CA LEU A 134 -3.06 1.35 -15.26
C LEU A 134 -4.25 1.13 -14.34
N LYS A 135 -5.29 0.44 -14.83
CA LYS A 135 -6.48 0.13 -14.03
C LYS A 135 -6.15 -0.90 -12.95
N SER A 136 -6.65 -0.69 -11.74
CA SER A 136 -6.50 -1.62 -10.61
C SER A 136 -7.05 -3.01 -10.93
N ALA A 137 -8.14 -3.12 -11.71
CA ALA A 137 -8.73 -4.40 -12.12
C ALA A 137 -7.81 -5.21 -13.04
N ASP A 138 -7.13 -4.57 -13.99
CA ASP A 138 -6.21 -5.25 -14.91
C ASP A 138 -4.97 -5.75 -14.16
N PHE A 139 -4.43 -4.93 -13.25
CA PHE A 139 -3.30 -5.31 -12.43
C PHE A 139 -3.65 -6.42 -11.44
N LEU A 140 -4.83 -6.35 -10.80
CA LEU A 140 -5.34 -7.42 -9.95
C LEU A 140 -5.45 -8.74 -10.71
N THR A 141 -6.04 -8.73 -11.91
CA THR A 141 -6.17 -9.92 -12.76
C THR A 141 -4.81 -10.54 -13.06
N SER A 142 -3.81 -9.74 -13.39
CA SER A 142 -2.44 -10.21 -13.63
C SER A 142 -1.84 -10.88 -12.39
N ILE A 143 -2.06 -10.30 -11.19
CA ILE A 143 -1.60 -10.89 -9.92
C ILE A 143 -2.31 -12.22 -9.66
N LEU A 144 -3.65 -12.26 -9.73
CA LEU A 144 -4.45 -13.45 -9.39
C LEU A 144 -4.12 -14.67 -10.26
N THR A 145 -3.75 -14.43 -11.53
CA THR A 145 -3.38 -15.51 -12.46
C THR A 145 -1.98 -16.06 -12.22
N SER A 146 -1.12 -15.34 -11.53
CA SER A 146 0.33 -15.63 -11.50
C SER A 146 0.88 -15.91 -10.11
N ILE A 147 0.29 -15.36 -9.05
CA ILE A 147 0.83 -15.39 -7.68
C ILE A 147 1.11 -16.82 -7.16
N GLN A 148 0.33 -17.80 -7.56
CA GLN A 148 0.49 -19.19 -7.10
C GLN A 148 1.79 -19.84 -7.60
N ARG A 149 2.40 -19.31 -8.67
CA ARG A 149 3.64 -19.80 -9.27
C ARG A 149 4.88 -19.04 -8.81
N GLU A 150 4.72 -18.00 -8.02
CA GLU A 150 5.86 -17.19 -7.55
C GLU A 150 6.54 -17.90 -6.37
N GLU A 151 7.79 -18.28 -6.58
CA GLU A 151 8.61 -19.01 -5.61
C GLU A 151 9.50 -18.08 -4.77
N ASN A 152 9.72 -16.84 -5.23
CA ASN A 152 10.51 -15.89 -4.48
C ASN A 152 9.65 -15.26 -3.36
N PRO A 153 10.00 -15.43 -2.07
CA PRO A 153 9.17 -14.98 -0.95
C PRO A 153 9.00 -13.46 -0.88
N LEU A 154 9.99 -12.69 -1.34
CA LEU A 154 9.90 -11.22 -1.34
C LEU A 154 8.91 -10.74 -2.41
N ILE A 155 8.97 -11.32 -3.62
CA ILE A 155 8.03 -11.01 -4.70
C ILE A 155 6.62 -11.46 -4.31
N TYR A 156 6.47 -12.65 -3.75
CA TYR A 156 5.18 -13.15 -3.27
C TYR A 156 4.56 -12.21 -2.23
N SER A 157 5.35 -11.76 -1.26
CA SER A 157 4.90 -10.79 -0.26
C SER A 157 4.49 -9.45 -0.89
N ALA A 158 5.25 -8.97 -1.88
CA ALA A 158 4.89 -7.76 -2.62
C ALA A 158 3.59 -7.92 -3.40
N LEU A 159 3.39 -9.08 -4.07
CA LEU A 159 2.14 -9.39 -4.79
C LEU A 159 0.92 -9.38 -3.87
N LEU A 160 1.04 -9.95 -2.66
CA LEU A 160 -0.03 -9.87 -1.65
C LEU A 160 -0.34 -8.42 -1.26
N GLY A 161 0.68 -7.57 -1.07
CA GLY A 161 0.50 -6.14 -0.80
C GLY A 161 -0.15 -5.39 -1.95
N TYR A 162 0.23 -5.70 -3.19
CA TYR A 162 -0.39 -5.10 -4.39
C TYR A 162 -1.84 -5.56 -4.57
N LEU A 163 -2.14 -6.83 -4.30
CA LEU A 163 -3.50 -7.37 -4.28
C LEU A 163 -4.37 -6.61 -3.28
N GLU A 164 -3.89 -6.42 -2.05
CA GLU A 164 -4.58 -5.64 -1.02
C GLU A 164 -4.84 -4.21 -1.48
N SER A 165 -3.83 -3.55 -2.09
CA SER A 165 -3.98 -2.19 -2.64
C SER A 165 -5.03 -2.13 -3.74
N CYS A 166 -5.06 -3.11 -4.67
CA CYS A 166 -6.07 -3.18 -5.71
C CYS A 166 -7.48 -3.37 -5.14
N CYS A 167 -7.64 -4.26 -4.14
CA CYS A 167 -8.91 -4.47 -3.45
C CYS A 167 -9.40 -3.22 -2.71
N ALA A 168 -8.48 -2.39 -2.19
CA ALA A 168 -8.84 -1.11 -1.59
C ALA A 168 -9.37 -0.12 -2.61
N ASP A 169 -8.77 -0.04 -3.80
CA ASP A 169 -9.22 0.83 -4.89
C ASP A 169 -10.55 0.36 -5.50
N LEU A 170 -10.73 -0.97 -5.62
CA LEU A 170 -11.93 -1.64 -6.15
C LEU A 170 -13.00 -1.89 -5.06
N CYS A 171 -13.05 -1.03 -4.06
CA CYS A 171 -13.86 -1.30 -2.85
C CYS A 171 -15.37 -1.48 -3.09
N THR A 172 -15.91 -1.05 -4.20
CA THR A 172 -17.30 -1.23 -4.61
C THR A 172 -17.51 -2.37 -5.63
N ASP A 173 -16.43 -2.92 -6.20
CA ASP A 173 -16.47 -4.01 -7.16
C ASP A 173 -16.49 -5.37 -6.44
N LYS A 174 -17.70 -5.87 -6.22
CA LYS A 174 -17.92 -7.13 -5.50
C LYS A 174 -17.29 -8.34 -6.19
N GLU A 175 -17.30 -8.38 -7.53
CA GLU A 175 -16.77 -9.51 -8.30
C GLU A 175 -15.26 -9.60 -8.18
N SER A 176 -14.55 -8.48 -8.35
CA SER A 176 -13.10 -8.42 -8.18
C SER A 176 -12.67 -8.79 -6.77
N ILE A 177 -13.39 -8.33 -5.74
CA ILE A 177 -13.11 -8.67 -4.35
C ILE A 177 -13.31 -10.18 -4.11
N GLN A 178 -14.42 -10.74 -4.60
CA GLN A 178 -14.70 -12.18 -4.45
C GLN A 178 -13.62 -13.04 -5.11
N LYS A 179 -13.16 -12.69 -6.32
CA LYS A 179 -12.04 -13.38 -6.99
C LYS A 179 -10.75 -13.34 -6.16
N ALA A 180 -10.46 -12.20 -5.52
CA ALA A 180 -9.30 -12.06 -4.64
C ALA A 180 -9.46 -12.91 -3.36
N GLU A 181 -10.64 -12.94 -2.73
CA GLU A 181 -10.94 -13.81 -1.59
C GLU A 181 -10.75 -15.28 -1.94
N GLU A 182 -11.33 -15.75 -3.05
CA GLU A 182 -11.22 -17.12 -3.54
C GLU A 182 -9.77 -17.51 -3.82
N LYS A 183 -8.99 -16.61 -4.42
CA LYS A 183 -7.56 -16.85 -4.63
C LYS A 183 -6.81 -16.97 -3.31
N CYS A 184 -7.02 -16.09 -2.36
CA CYS A 184 -6.38 -16.17 -1.04
C CYS A 184 -6.76 -17.46 -0.30
N LEU A 185 -8.02 -17.89 -0.37
CA LEU A 185 -8.46 -19.20 0.15
C LEU A 185 -7.73 -20.35 -0.54
N THR A 186 -7.67 -20.35 -1.88
CA THR A 186 -6.95 -21.37 -2.65
C THR A 186 -5.48 -21.45 -2.24
N LEU A 187 -4.80 -20.31 -2.08
CA LEU A 187 -3.41 -20.25 -1.63
C LEU A 187 -3.24 -20.79 -0.20
N MET A 188 -4.18 -20.49 0.70
CA MET A 188 -4.17 -20.97 2.08
C MET A 188 -4.27 -22.49 2.17
N TYR A 189 -5.05 -23.12 1.27
CA TYR A 189 -5.25 -24.58 1.22
C TYR A 189 -4.29 -25.29 0.23
N SER A 190 -3.37 -24.57 -0.40
CA SER A 190 -2.43 -25.14 -1.37
C SER A 190 -1.28 -25.91 -0.72
N SER A 191 -0.46 -26.55 -1.56
CA SER A 191 0.79 -27.22 -1.16
C SER A 191 1.98 -26.27 -0.97
N LEU A 192 1.78 -24.95 -1.06
CA LEU A 192 2.82 -23.95 -0.82
C LEU A 192 3.37 -24.04 0.60
N GLY A 193 4.58 -23.55 0.80
CA GLY A 193 5.20 -23.48 2.12
C GLY A 193 4.35 -22.68 3.13
N LYS A 194 4.53 -22.99 4.42
CA LYS A 194 3.77 -22.42 5.53
C LYS A 194 3.69 -20.88 5.49
N GLU A 195 4.80 -20.22 5.16
CA GLU A 195 4.89 -18.74 5.16
C GLU A 195 4.04 -18.11 4.05
N TYR A 196 4.00 -18.72 2.86
CA TYR A 196 3.14 -18.30 1.76
C TYR A 196 1.67 -18.45 2.12
N ARG A 197 1.28 -19.57 2.69
CA ARG A 197 -0.09 -19.87 3.12
C ARG A 197 -0.54 -18.91 4.24
N LEU A 198 0.34 -18.63 5.20
CA LEU A 198 0.06 -17.68 6.29
C LEU A 198 -0.04 -16.24 5.76
N GLY A 199 0.82 -15.86 4.81
CA GLY A 199 0.73 -14.58 4.11
C GLY A 199 -0.61 -14.39 3.40
N ALA A 200 -1.05 -15.40 2.63
CA ALA A 200 -2.34 -15.40 1.95
C ALA A 200 -3.51 -15.28 2.95
N PHE A 201 -3.48 -16.02 4.06
CA PHE A 201 -4.49 -15.93 5.12
C PHE A 201 -4.56 -14.52 5.72
N ARG A 202 -3.42 -13.93 6.08
CA ARG A 202 -3.38 -12.57 6.65
C ARG A 202 -3.86 -11.51 5.67
N THR A 203 -3.58 -11.69 4.36
CA THR A 203 -4.12 -10.81 3.31
C THR A 203 -5.64 -11.00 3.19
N LEU A 204 -6.12 -12.24 3.22
CA LEU A 204 -7.55 -12.51 3.22
C LEU A 204 -8.27 -11.77 4.35
N LEU A 205 -7.73 -11.78 5.57
CA LEU A 205 -8.32 -11.06 6.72
C LEU A 205 -8.48 -9.56 6.47
N ARG A 206 -7.62 -8.95 5.65
CA ARG A 206 -7.70 -7.51 5.35
C ARG A 206 -8.68 -7.17 4.22
N ILE A 207 -8.93 -8.13 3.31
CA ILE A 207 -9.71 -7.85 2.10
C ILE A 207 -11.13 -8.42 2.11
N PHE A 208 -11.43 -9.46 2.91
CA PHE A 208 -12.70 -10.18 2.80
C PHE A 208 -13.92 -9.30 3.09
N ARG A 209 -15.00 -9.51 2.34
CA ARG A 209 -16.26 -8.74 2.42
C ARG A 209 -17.47 -9.59 2.09
N SER A 210 -17.28 -10.69 1.34
CA SER A 210 -18.43 -11.54 0.97
C SER A 210 -19.00 -12.28 2.17
N PRO A 211 -20.33 -12.48 2.24
CA PRO A 211 -20.95 -13.25 3.32
C PRO A 211 -20.41 -14.68 3.41
N SER A 212 -20.11 -15.29 2.25
CA SER A 212 -19.57 -16.66 2.19
C SER A 212 -18.18 -16.74 2.80
N CYS A 213 -17.30 -15.77 2.51
CA CYS A 213 -15.97 -15.69 3.08
C CYS A 213 -16.05 -15.36 4.59
N SER A 214 -16.89 -14.43 4.98
CA SER A 214 -17.14 -14.10 6.40
C SER A 214 -17.54 -15.33 7.21
N GLN A 215 -18.44 -16.15 6.67
CA GLN A 215 -18.86 -17.40 7.33
C GLN A 215 -17.73 -18.43 7.42
N LYS A 216 -16.89 -18.56 6.38
CA LYS A 216 -15.71 -19.45 6.42
C LYS A 216 -14.70 -18.99 7.49
N ILE A 217 -14.38 -17.71 7.53
CA ILE A 217 -13.46 -17.14 8.53
C ILE A 217 -14.03 -17.29 9.94
N TYR A 218 -15.35 -17.05 10.13
CA TYR A 218 -16.01 -17.28 11.41
C TYR A 218 -15.91 -18.75 11.85
N THR A 219 -16.12 -19.70 10.94
CA THR A 219 -16.02 -21.14 11.24
C THR A 219 -14.58 -21.51 11.65
N ILE A 220 -13.57 -21.01 10.92
CA ILE A 220 -12.15 -21.21 11.28
C ILE A 220 -11.87 -20.65 12.68
N TRP A 221 -12.33 -19.43 12.95
CA TRP A 221 -12.14 -18.78 14.24
C TRP A 221 -12.84 -19.56 15.38
N ARG A 222 -14.09 -19.98 15.14
CA ARG A 222 -14.92 -20.67 16.16
C ARG A 222 -14.36 -22.03 16.53
N LEU A 223 -14.04 -22.84 15.52
CA LEU A 223 -13.61 -24.22 15.68
C LEU A 223 -12.08 -24.37 15.85
N GLN A 224 -11.32 -23.33 15.53
CA GLN A 224 -9.84 -23.34 15.48
C GLN A 224 -9.29 -24.45 14.58
N GLN A 225 -10.07 -24.86 13.57
CA GLN A 225 -9.68 -25.86 12.59
C GLN A 225 -9.05 -25.21 11.38
N LEU A 226 -7.81 -25.56 11.11
CA LEU A 226 -6.97 -25.02 10.04
C LEU A 226 -6.57 -26.12 9.08
N PRO A 227 -6.20 -25.76 7.84
CA PRO A 227 -5.56 -26.70 6.94
C PRO A 227 -4.29 -27.31 7.59
N GLU A 228 -4.02 -28.58 7.29
CA GLU A 228 -2.86 -29.30 7.83
C GLU A 228 -1.56 -28.49 7.67
N GLY A 229 -0.75 -28.44 8.71
CA GLY A 229 0.54 -27.72 8.73
C GLY A 229 0.44 -26.18 8.80
N LEU A 230 -0.75 -25.59 8.85
CA LEU A 230 -0.94 -24.16 9.09
C LEU A 230 -1.25 -23.92 10.57
N TYR A 231 -0.50 -23.02 11.20
CA TYR A 231 -0.70 -22.63 12.60
C TYR A 231 -0.87 -21.12 12.71
N LEU A 232 -1.89 -20.69 13.44
CA LEU A 232 -2.14 -19.30 13.75
C LEU A 232 -1.66 -18.97 15.16
N SER A 233 -1.03 -17.81 15.30
CA SER A 233 -0.67 -17.28 16.60
C SER A 233 -1.90 -16.70 17.33
N GLU A 234 -1.79 -16.51 18.64
CA GLU A 234 -2.79 -15.81 19.44
C GLU A 234 -3.14 -14.43 18.85
N ARG A 235 -2.13 -13.71 18.32
CA ARG A 235 -2.33 -12.43 17.62
C ARG A 235 -3.13 -12.57 16.31
N ASP A 236 -2.94 -13.66 15.56
CA ASP A 236 -3.74 -13.91 14.35
C ASP A 236 -5.23 -14.12 14.72
N TYR A 237 -5.52 -14.82 15.82
CA TYR A 237 -6.89 -14.98 16.32
C TYR A 237 -7.49 -13.68 16.85
N MET A 238 -6.71 -12.84 17.52
CA MET A 238 -7.15 -11.49 17.92
C MET A 238 -7.53 -10.66 16.70
N ASN A 239 -6.66 -10.60 15.70
CA ASN A 239 -6.93 -9.85 14.45
C ASN A 239 -8.14 -10.40 13.71
N MET A 240 -8.30 -11.73 13.67
CA MET A 240 -9.48 -12.38 13.07
C MET A 240 -10.76 -11.95 13.77
N THR A 241 -10.74 -11.90 15.10
CA THR A 241 -11.89 -11.45 15.92
C THR A 241 -12.23 -10.00 15.59
N TYR A 242 -11.24 -9.12 15.54
CA TYR A 242 -11.45 -7.71 15.22
C TYR A 242 -12.11 -7.51 13.85
N GLU A 243 -11.62 -8.21 12.85
CA GLU A 243 -12.16 -8.16 11.49
C GLU A 243 -13.56 -8.76 11.38
N LEU A 244 -13.83 -9.84 12.11
CA LEU A 244 -15.15 -10.46 12.17
C LEU A 244 -16.18 -9.58 12.89
N CYS A 245 -15.83 -8.92 13.99
CA CYS A 245 -16.73 -8.01 14.71
C CYS A 245 -17.24 -6.85 13.84
N ILE A 246 -16.43 -6.39 12.89
CA ILE A 246 -16.84 -5.34 11.95
C ILE A 246 -17.84 -5.87 10.91
N ARG A 247 -17.71 -7.13 10.50
CA ARG A 247 -18.50 -7.75 9.42
C ARG A 247 -19.74 -8.48 9.93
N LEU A 248 -19.70 -8.92 11.16
CA LEU A 248 -20.79 -9.64 11.86
C LEU A 248 -21.11 -8.92 13.19
N PRO A 249 -21.57 -7.66 13.12
CA PRO A 249 -21.74 -6.81 14.30
C PRO A 249 -22.73 -7.41 15.31
N GLU A 250 -23.70 -8.21 14.84
CA GLU A 250 -24.67 -8.90 15.67
C GLU A 250 -24.07 -10.00 16.56
N LYS A 251 -22.85 -10.47 16.22
CA LYS A 251 -22.11 -11.49 17.00
C LYS A 251 -20.90 -10.91 17.73
N SER A 252 -20.71 -9.59 17.67
CA SER A 252 -19.46 -8.99 18.09
C SER A 252 -19.21 -9.18 19.59
N GLU A 253 -20.21 -9.04 20.44
CA GLU A 253 -20.10 -9.19 21.88
C GLU A 253 -19.67 -10.62 22.26
N GLU A 254 -20.40 -11.63 21.76
CA GLU A 254 -20.05 -13.04 21.96
C GLU A 254 -18.62 -13.35 21.50
N MET A 255 -18.23 -12.84 20.30
CA MET A 255 -16.90 -13.10 19.77
C MET A 255 -15.80 -12.46 20.62
N LEU A 256 -16.02 -11.26 21.13
CA LEU A 256 -15.06 -10.58 21.99
C LEU A 256 -14.87 -11.32 23.33
N GLU A 257 -15.96 -11.76 23.97
CA GLU A 257 -15.90 -12.52 25.21
C GLU A 257 -15.16 -13.86 25.04
N ILE A 258 -15.50 -14.61 23.99
CA ILE A 258 -14.86 -15.89 23.69
C ILE A 258 -13.36 -15.68 23.41
N GLN A 259 -13.01 -14.70 22.59
CA GLN A 259 -11.60 -14.47 22.27
C GLN A 259 -10.82 -13.99 23.48
N GLN A 260 -11.39 -13.12 24.31
CA GLN A 260 -10.76 -12.65 25.53
C GLN A 260 -10.41 -13.82 26.47
N SER A 261 -11.34 -14.79 26.62
CA SER A 261 -11.10 -15.99 27.44
C SER A 261 -9.96 -16.87 26.92
N ARG A 262 -9.75 -16.88 25.58
CA ARG A 262 -8.70 -17.67 24.93
C ARG A 262 -7.30 -17.04 25.02
N ILE A 263 -7.19 -15.75 25.32
CA ILE A 263 -5.89 -15.07 25.39
C ILE A 263 -5.20 -15.42 26.69
N THR A 264 -4.05 -16.06 26.61
CA THR A 264 -3.24 -16.47 27.76
C THR A 264 -2.23 -15.41 28.19
N ASN A 265 -1.67 -14.66 27.23
CA ASN A 265 -0.69 -13.61 27.52
C ASN A 265 -1.37 -12.35 28.10
N PRO A 266 -0.99 -11.92 29.34
CA PRO A 266 -1.63 -10.78 30.02
C PRO A 266 -1.52 -9.46 29.27
N ASP A 267 -0.38 -9.20 28.59
CA ASP A 267 -0.17 -7.96 27.84
C ASP A 267 -1.06 -7.93 26.59
N ARG A 268 -1.18 -9.05 25.87
CA ARG A 268 -2.11 -9.18 24.74
C ARG A 268 -3.56 -9.07 25.19
N ARG A 269 -3.92 -9.57 26.37
CA ARG A 269 -5.27 -9.42 26.91
C ARG A 269 -5.59 -7.95 27.20
N ARG A 270 -4.64 -7.19 27.74
CA ARG A 270 -4.78 -5.74 27.93
C ARG A 270 -4.93 -5.00 26.61
N GLU A 271 -4.08 -5.32 25.64
CA GLU A 271 -4.18 -4.78 24.27
C GLU A 271 -5.56 -5.10 23.66
N PHE A 272 -5.97 -6.36 23.75
CA PHE A 272 -7.25 -6.82 23.21
C PHE A 272 -8.42 -6.02 23.77
N ASN A 273 -8.48 -5.87 25.09
CA ASN A 273 -9.56 -5.13 25.76
C ASN A 273 -9.55 -3.63 25.37
N TYR A 274 -8.38 -3.05 25.20
CA TYR A 274 -8.27 -1.67 24.77
C TYR A 274 -8.80 -1.48 23.35
N VAL A 275 -8.41 -2.34 22.40
CA VAL A 275 -8.83 -2.27 20.99
C VAL A 275 -10.29 -2.66 20.80
N ALA A 276 -10.81 -3.63 21.58
CA ALA A 276 -12.19 -4.13 21.48
C ALA A 276 -13.23 -3.02 21.54
N ARG A 277 -12.97 -1.94 22.26
CA ARG A 277 -13.87 -0.77 22.38
C ARG A 277 -14.15 -0.12 21.02
N ALA A 278 -13.18 -0.15 20.07
CA ALA A 278 -13.36 0.37 18.72
C ALA A 278 -14.27 -0.49 17.85
N LEU A 279 -14.54 -1.72 18.28
CA LEU A 279 -15.32 -2.69 17.51
C LEU A 279 -16.82 -2.65 17.84
N SER A 280 -17.21 -1.86 18.83
CA SER A 280 -18.64 -1.71 19.22
C SER A 280 -19.52 -1.46 18.00
N PRO A 281 -20.66 -2.14 17.85
CA PRO A 281 -21.66 -1.83 16.84
C PRO A 281 -22.32 -0.46 17.06
N CYS A 282 -22.36 0.05 18.29
CA CYS A 282 -22.94 1.34 18.66
C CYS A 282 -22.01 2.50 18.24
N ALA A 283 -22.53 3.42 17.43
CA ALA A 283 -21.76 4.57 16.91
C ALA A 283 -21.36 5.53 18.03
N GLU A 284 -22.22 5.75 19.01
CA GLU A 284 -21.99 6.65 20.12
C GLU A 284 -20.81 6.20 21.01
N VAL A 285 -20.67 4.87 21.20
CA VAL A 285 -19.53 4.30 21.91
C VAL A 285 -18.24 4.54 21.15
N ARG A 286 -18.26 4.35 19.82
CA ARG A 286 -17.09 4.63 18.96
C ARG A 286 -16.72 6.11 18.94
N ASP A 287 -17.72 7.00 18.88
CA ASP A 287 -17.53 8.45 18.94
C ASP A 287 -16.89 8.87 20.26
N SER A 288 -17.48 8.43 21.38
CA SER A 288 -16.93 8.71 22.71
C SER A 288 -15.48 8.26 22.84
N LEU A 289 -15.16 7.07 22.31
CA LEU A 289 -13.80 6.55 22.29
C LEU A 289 -12.88 7.44 21.46
N PHE A 290 -13.25 7.77 20.21
CA PHE A 290 -12.43 8.62 19.33
C PHE A 290 -12.13 9.95 20.00
N PHE A 291 -13.14 10.67 20.48
CA PHE A 291 -12.97 11.98 21.10
C PHE A 291 -12.16 11.91 22.41
N SER A 292 -12.24 10.80 23.15
CA SER A 292 -11.38 10.59 24.31
C SER A 292 -9.90 10.53 23.96
N LEU A 293 -9.54 9.95 22.79
CA LEU A 293 -8.15 9.84 22.33
C LEU A 293 -7.53 11.16 21.88
N LEU A 294 -8.33 12.21 21.72
CA LEU A 294 -7.79 13.55 21.49
C LEU A 294 -7.04 14.11 22.71
N LYS A 295 -7.28 13.53 23.89
CA LYS A 295 -6.53 13.86 25.12
C LYS A 295 -5.31 12.96 25.25
N ALA A 296 -4.14 13.55 25.55
CA ALA A 296 -2.85 12.83 25.64
C ALA A 296 -2.85 11.68 26.66
N GLU A 297 -3.55 11.87 27.78
CA GLU A 297 -3.67 10.87 28.85
C GLU A 297 -4.29 9.55 28.41
N ASN A 298 -5.14 9.57 27.38
CA ASN A 298 -5.87 8.40 26.88
C ASN A 298 -5.16 7.69 25.71
N ARG A 299 -4.04 8.24 25.20
CA ARG A 299 -3.29 7.70 24.06
C ARG A 299 -1.83 7.35 24.37
N GLN A 300 -1.49 7.05 25.62
CA GLN A 300 -0.12 6.80 26.07
C GLN A 300 0.51 5.57 25.41
N ILE A 301 -0.27 4.55 25.08
CA ILE A 301 0.24 3.35 24.41
C ILE A 301 -0.04 3.51 22.90
N GLU A 302 0.87 4.16 22.21
CA GLU A 302 0.72 4.54 20.81
C GLU A 302 0.35 3.38 19.88
N PRO A 303 0.98 2.18 19.93
CA PRO A 303 0.59 1.07 19.06
C PRO A 303 -0.87 0.65 19.22
N TRP A 304 -1.39 0.64 20.43
CA TRP A 304 -2.79 0.29 20.70
C TRP A 304 -3.74 1.39 20.22
N THR A 305 -3.34 2.64 20.46
CA THR A 305 -4.08 3.81 19.97
C THR A 305 -4.19 3.80 18.44
N LEU A 306 -3.08 3.50 17.74
CA LEU A 306 -3.08 3.41 16.27
C LEU A 306 -3.98 2.27 15.77
N ALA A 307 -4.03 1.14 16.47
CA ALA A 307 -4.95 0.05 16.17
C ALA A 307 -6.41 0.50 16.33
N VAL A 308 -6.75 1.16 17.44
CA VAL A 308 -8.09 1.75 17.68
C VAL A 308 -8.47 2.70 16.56
N ILE A 309 -7.62 3.68 16.22
CA ILE A 309 -7.88 4.65 15.14
C ILE A 309 -8.09 3.93 13.80
N SER A 310 -7.30 2.90 13.50
CA SER A 310 -7.45 2.12 12.26
C SER A 310 -8.78 1.37 12.19
N TYR A 311 -9.27 0.80 13.30
CA TYR A 311 -10.57 0.11 13.34
C TYR A 311 -11.76 1.08 13.37
N LEU A 312 -11.62 2.25 13.99
CA LEU A 312 -12.62 3.32 13.89
C LEU A 312 -12.77 3.83 12.45
N ASN A 313 -11.64 3.94 11.72
CA ASN A 313 -11.58 4.36 10.32
C ASN A 313 -11.49 3.17 9.34
N HIS A 314 -12.01 2.00 9.73
CA HIS A 314 -11.99 0.82 8.87
C HIS A 314 -12.72 1.06 7.54
N PRO A 315 -12.24 0.52 6.38
CA PRO A 315 -12.86 0.75 5.06
C PRO A 315 -14.36 0.49 5.00
N LEU A 316 -14.86 -0.49 5.75
CA LEU A 316 -16.30 -0.78 5.82
C LEU A 316 -17.10 0.23 6.66
N ARG A 317 -16.44 1.09 7.41
CA ARG A 317 -17.03 2.15 8.25
C ARG A 317 -16.74 3.56 7.75
N GLN A 318 -16.11 3.71 6.57
CA GLN A 318 -15.61 4.99 6.10
C GLN A 318 -16.65 6.11 6.02
N LYS A 319 -17.94 5.78 5.76
CA LYS A 319 -19.02 6.79 5.73
C LYS A 319 -19.28 7.39 7.12
N GLU A 320 -19.34 6.54 8.14
CA GLU A 320 -19.56 6.95 9.53
C GLU A 320 -18.33 7.64 10.13
N ALA A 321 -17.14 7.17 9.71
CA ALA A 321 -15.85 7.66 10.21
C ALA A 321 -15.39 8.97 9.56
N LEU A 322 -16.08 9.46 8.52
CA LEU A 322 -15.72 10.71 7.84
C LEU A 322 -15.60 11.89 8.83
N LYS A 323 -16.44 11.93 9.84
CA LYS A 323 -16.47 12.95 10.90
C LYS A 323 -15.21 12.99 11.77
N TYR A 324 -14.39 11.91 11.78
CA TYR A 324 -13.15 11.86 12.57
C TYR A 324 -11.96 12.50 11.86
N ILE A 325 -12.02 12.68 10.54
CA ILE A 325 -10.86 13.18 9.77
C ILE A 325 -10.44 14.56 10.26
N ARG A 326 -11.35 15.52 10.27
CA ARG A 326 -11.02 16.91 10.65
C ARG A 326 -10.50 17.02 12.08
N PRO A 327 -11.18 16.49 13.12
CA PRO A 327 -10.66 16.55 14.49
C PRO A 327 -9.32 15.84 14.67
N ALA A 328 -9.06 14.74 13.92
CA ALA A 328 -7.77 14.06 13.94
C ALA A 328 -6.63 14.91 13.37
N LEU A 329 -6.90 15.72 12.34
CA LEU A 329 -5.92 16.65 11.76
C LEU A 329 -5.70 17.87 12.67
N GLU A 330 -6.75 18.40 13.29
CA GLU A 330 -6.68 19.52 14.25
C GLU A 330 -5.84 19.14 15.49
N ALA A 331 -5.90 17.88 15.94
CA ALA A 331 -5.13 17.38 17.08
C ALA A 331 -3.63 17.15 16.77
N LEU A 332 -3.19 17.24 15.52
CA LEU A 332 -1.88 16.74 15.09
C LEU A 332 -0.69 17.51 15.70
N GLU A 333 -0.83 18.81 15.98
CA GLU A 333 0.21 19.58 16.66
C GLU A 333 0.39 19.14 18.13
N ASP A 334 -0.72 18.85 18.83
CA ASP A 334 -0.65 18.29 20.19
C ASP A 334 -0.07 16.88 20.18
N ILE A 335 -0.43 16.06 19.20
CA ILE A 335 0.13 14.71 19.02
C ILE A 335 1.64 14.75 18.73
N GLN A 336 2.10 15.72 17.92
CA GLN A 336 3.54 15.93 17.68
C GLN A 336 4.30 16.32 18.95
N ARG A 337 3.66 17.07 19.85
CA ARG A 337 4.27 17.54 21.09
C ARG A 337 4.31 16.46 22.17
N THR A 338 3.32 15.58 22.23
CA THR A 338 3.09 14.62 23.32
C THR A 338 3.45 13.18 22.97
N GLY A 339 3.68 12.87 21.70
CA GLY A 339 4.01 11.54 21.22
C GLY A 339 5.45 11.41 20.73
N ASP A 340 5.78 10.20 20.29
CA ASP A 340 7.05 9.88 19.67
C ASP A 340 7.18 10.53 18.27
N ILE A 341 8.38 10.57 17.72
CA ILE A 341 8.69 11.22 16.44
C ILE A 341 7.89 10.64 15.24
N PHE A 342 7.51 9.37 15.30
CA PHE A 342 6.76 8.68 14.25
C PHE A 342 5.25 8.72 14.46
N PHE A 343 4.80 8.99 15.68
CA PHE A 343 3.41 8.92 16.05
C PHE A 343 2.50 9.85 15.23
N PRO A 344 2.84 11.13 14.97
CA PRO A 344 1.99 12.02 14.19
C PRO A 344 1.73 11.52 12.77
N LYS A 345 2.76 10.98 12.10
CA LYS A 345 2.59 10.39 10.77
C LYS A 345 1.69 9.15 10.80
N ASN A 346 1.93 8.27 11.79
CA ASN A 346 1.18 7.03 11.94
C ASN A 346 -0.27 7.29 12.33
N TRP A 347 -0.55 8.32 13.15
CA TRP A 347 -1.89 8.79 13.50
C TRP A 347 -2.67 9.22 12.25
N VAL A 348 -2.10 10.10 11.42
CA VAL A 348 -2.75 10.53 10.17
C VAL A 348 -2.95 9.35 9.22
N ALA A 349 -1.95 8.48 9.08
CA ALA A 349 -2.06 7.30 8.24
C ALA A 349 -3.15 6.33 8.72
N ALA A 350 -3.27 6.09 10.04
CA ALA A 350 -4.32 5.26 10.62
C ALA A 350 -5.72 5.88 10.41
N THR A 351 -5.83 7.21 10.49
CA THR A 351 -7.08 7.93 10.23
C THR A 351 -7.49 7.84 8.76
N LEU A 352 -6.58 8.02 7.81
CA LEU A 352 -6.94 8.22 6.40
C LEU A 352 -6.93 6.94 5.57
N ARG A 353 -6.16 5.92 5.95
CA ARG A 353 -5.94 4.71 5.13
C ARG A 353 -7.22 3.98 4.72
N GLY A 354 -8.25 4.00 5.55
CA GLY A 354 -9.52 3.31 5.29
C GLY A 354 -10.48 4.06 4.34
N HIS A 355 -10.19 5.31 4.02
CA HIS A 355 -11.07 6.16 3.22
C HIS A 355 -10.72 6.12 1.73
N ARG A 356 -11.75 6.15 0.88
CA ARG A 356 -11.65 6.17 -0.61
C ARG A 356 -12.74 7.05 -1.24
N SER A 357 -13.26 8.05 -0.52
CA SER A 357 -14.34 8.90 -1.03
C SER A 357 -13.86 10.31 -1.35
N PRO A 358 -14.46 10.99 -2.35
CA PRO A 358 -14.22 12.42 -2.60
C PRO A 358 -14.47 13.29 -1.36
N ALA A 359 -15.47 12.93 -0.53
CA ALA A 359 -15.76 13.66 0.71
C ALA A 359 -14.59 13.61 1.70
N ALA A 360 -13.90 12.46 1.81
CA ALA A 360 -12.70 12.34 2.64
C ALA A 360 -11.54 13.18 2.07
N ALA A 361 -11.37 13.18 0.74
CA ALA A 361 -10.38 14.02 0.07
C ALA A 361 -10.63 15.50 0.33
N ASN A 362 -11.90 15.95 0.20
CA ASN A 362 -12.30 17.34 0.47
C ASN A 362 -12.05 17.72 1.93
N SER A 363 -12.36 16.84 2.90
CA SER A 363 -12.07 17.12 4.31
C SER A 363 -10.60 17.43 4.56
N VAL A 364 -9.68 16.75 3.84
CA VAL A 364 -8.24 17.03 3.92
C VAL A 364 -7.88 18.34 3.20
N ARG A 365 -8.42 18.60 2.00
CA ARG A 365 -8.19 19.84 1.24
C ARG A 365 -8.66 21.06 2.04
N ASP A 366 -9.90 21.02 2.52
CA ASP A 366 -10.51 22.10 3.32
C ASP A 366 -9.70 22.40 4.57
N PHE A 367 -9.18 21.37 5.26
CA PHE A 367 -8.29 21.58 6.40
C PHE A 367 -7.00 22.29 5.99
N LEU A 368 -6.34 21.86 4.91
CA LEU A 368 -5.08 22.45 4.44
C LEU A 368 -5.26 23.88 3.91
N GLU A 369 -6.40 24.21 3.33
CA GLU A 369 -6.77 25.55 2.85
C GLU A 369 -7.09 26.48 4.02
N ALA A 370 -7.82 25.98 5.02
CA ALA A 370 -8.13 26.74 6.23
C ALA A 370 -6.88 27.05 7.10
N HIS A 371 -5.79 26.31 6.90
CA HIS A 371 -4.54 26.45 7.67
C HIS A 371 -3.32 26.70 6.76
N PRO A 372 -3.24 27.85 6.04
CA PRO A 372 -2.15 28.12 5.09
C PRO A 372 -0.77 28.17 5.77
N SER A 373 -0.72 28.58 7.03
CA SER A 373 0.49 28.67 7.86
C SER A 373 0.76 27.42 8.71
N TYR A 374 0.10 26.28 8.40
CA TYR A 374 0.30 25.05 9.17
C TYR A 374 1.76 24.58 9.14
N PRO A 375 2.32 24.06 10.25
CA PRO A 375 3.72 23.67 10.32
C PRO A 375 4.15 22.79 9.14
N PRO A 376 5.18 23.18 8.35
CA PRO A 376 5.51 22.51 7.08
C PRO A 376 5.77 21.00 7.21
N LEU A 377 6.42 20.58 8.32
CA LEU A 377 6.70 19.16 8.55
C LEU A 377 5.41 18.35 8.79
N LEU A 378 4.44 18.92 9.52
CA LEU A 378 3.14 18.27 9.74
C LEU A 378 2.29 18.29 8.48
N ARG A 379 2.29 19.38 7.73
CA ARG A 379 1.65 19.48 6.42
C ARG A 379 2.16 18.37 5.47
N ASN A 380 3.46 18.14 5.42
CA ASN A 380 4.05 17.07 4.61
C ASN A 380 3.60 15.67 5.07
N LYS A 381 3.47 15.42 6.39
CA LYS A 381 2.94 14.16 6.93
C LYS A 381 1.48 13.94 6.50
N ILE A 382 0.66 14.99 6.50
CA ILE A 382 -0.72 14.94 6.01
C ILE A 382 -0.75 14.60 4.52
N LEU A 383 -0.04 15.36 3.68
CA LEU A 383 0.01 15.16 2.23
C LEU A 383 0.49 13.75 1.87
N GLN A 384 1.54 13.25 2.54
CA GLN A 384 2.05 11.89 2.34
C GLN A 384 1.01 10.81 2.70
N SER A 385 0.27 11.00 3.79
CA SER A 385 -0.71 10.03 4.26
C SER A 385 -2.01 10.08 3.46
N ALA A 386 -2.34 11.24 2.90
CA ALA A 386 -3.53 11.50 2.08
C ALA A 386 -3.31 11.29 0.57
N ASP A 387 -2.11 10.92 0.12
CA ASP A 387 -1.76 10.81 -1.31
C ASP A 387 -2.80 10.02 -2.11
N HIS A 388 -3.26 8.89 -1.58
CA HIS A 388 -4.28 8.05 -2.21
C HIS A 388 -5.67 8.69 -2.30
N LEU A 389 -6.00 9.64 -1.43
CA LEU A 389 -7.25 10.41 -1.47
C LEU A 389 -7.14 11.59 -2.43
N LEU A 390 -6.00 12.30 -2.39
CA LEU A 390 -5.79 13.51 -3.17
C LEU A 390 -5.62 13.24 -4.67
N ARG A 391 -5.41 11.97 -5.05
CA ARG A 391 -5.39 11.48 -6.44
C ARG A 391 -6.76 11.02 -6.96
N LEU A 392 -7.79 11.01 -6.12
CA LEU A 392 -9.18 10.77 -6.53
C LEU A 392 -9.71 12.04 -7.21
N GLU A 393 -9.69 12.11 -8.53
CA GLU A 393 -10.35 13.11 -9.36
C GLU A 393 -11.44 12.46 -10.19
#